data_6ef49238ee61a1721efaf14a2ef2d726
#
_entry.id   6ef49238ee61a1721efaf14a2ef2d726
#
_cell.length_a   1.000
_cell.length_b   1.000
_cell.length_c   1.000
_cell.angle_alpha   90.00
_cell.angle_beta   90.00
_cell.angle_gamma   90.00
#
_symmetry.space_group_name_H-M   'P 1'
#
loop_
_entity.id
_entity.type
_entity.pdbx_description
1 polymer ?
#
loop_
_entity_poly.entity_id
_entity_poly.type
_entity_poly.pdbx_seq_one_letter_code
_entity_poly.pdbx_strand_id
1 'polypeptide(L)'
;SPTKFVKKHHLANQTLSELLNAFLEEKGLARADVIRAAALNETFGYQIFMGQRNPSRNKVLQIAFAMRLNLRETNRILRAAGASDLYCKNRRDAIIIFCLDKGYRLQKTNEELYRFDEETIC
;
A
#
# COMPACT_ATOMS: atom_id res chain seq x y z
N SER A 1 22.07 -23.86 -7.50
CA SER A 1 23.01 -23.80 -6.38
C SER A 1 22.32 -23.18 -5.15
N PRO A 2 22.82 -23.44 -3.95
CA PRO A 2 22.27 -22.83 -2.73
C PRO A 2 22.25 -21.30 -2.77
N THR A 3 23.29 -20.68 -3.30
CA THR A 3 23.41 -19.23 -3.43
C THR A 3 22.30 -18.67 -4.31
N LYS A 4 22.04 -19.32 -5.45
CA LYS A 4 20.99 -18.90 -6.37
C LYS A 4 19.60 -19.04 -5.73
N PHE A 5 19.37 -20.13 -5.01
CA PHE A 5 18.13 -20.36 -4.29
C PHE A 5 17.89 -19.27 -3.23
N VAL A 6 18.91 -18.95 -2.43
CA VAL A 6 18.83 -17.94 -1.38
C VAL A 6 18.47 -16.57 -1.96
N LYS A 7 19.12 -16.16 -3.05
CA LYS A 7 18.83 -14.88 -3.73
C LYS A 7 17.37 -14.83 -4.23
N LYS A 8 16.92 -15.90 -4.90
CA LYS A 8 15.55 -15.98 -5.41
C LYS A 8 14.53 -15.91 -4.29
N HIS A 9 14.81 -16.65 -3.20
CA HIS A 9 13.92 -16.66 -2.04
C HIS A 9 13.85 -15.29 -1.35
N HIS A 10 14.99 -14.62 -1.22
CA HIS A 10 15.07 -13.27 -0.65
C HIS A 10 14.21 -12.29 -1.48
N LEU A 11 14.34 -12.34 -2.81
CA LEU A 11 13.54 -11.47 -3.70
C LEU A 11 12.04 -11.74 -3.57
N ALA A 12 11.65 -13.01 -3.37
CA ALA A 12 10.25 -13.39 -3.19
C ALA A 12 9.69 -12.89 -1.84
N ASN A 13 10.58 -12.65 -0.86
CA ASN A 13 10.22 -12.23 0.49
C ASN A 13 10.76 -10.84 0.82
N GLN A 14 10.62 -9.90 -0.14
CA GLN A 14 11.01 -8.51 0.11
C GLN A 14 10.26 -7.95 1.32
N THR A 15 10.97 -7.14 2.13
CA THR A 15 10.35 -6.39 3.21
C THR A 15 9.45 -5.30 2.64
N LEU A 16 8.55 -4.79 3.45
CA LEU A 16 7.69 -3.68 3.04
C LEU A 16 8.50 -2.48 2.58
N SER A 17 9.54 -2.07 3.35
CA SER A 17 10.35 -0.91 2.98
C SER A 17 11.10 -1.14 1.67
N GLU A 18 11.65 -2.33 1.45
CA GLU A 18 12.32 -2.66 0.20
C GLU A 18 11.35 -2.55 -0.99
N LEU A 19 10.15 -3.10 -0.83
CA LEU A 19 9.14 -3.10 -1.87
C LEU A 19 8.64 -1.68 -2.16
N LEU A 20 8.37 -0.89 -1.11
CA LEU A 20 7.93 0.50 -1.29
C LEU A 20 8.99 1.34 -2.00
N ASN A 21 10.26 1.19 -1.62
CA ASN A 21 11.33 1.94 -2.27
C ASN A 21 11.53 1.50 -3.73
N ALA A 22 11.34 0.20 -4.02
CA ALA A 22 11.39 -0.29 -5.40
C ALA A 22 10.27 0.33 -6.24
N PHE A 23 9.07 0.45 -5.69
CA PHE A 23 7.96 1.11 -6.39
C PHE A 23 8.20 2.61 -6.60
N LEU A 24 8.79 3.31 -5.62
CA LEU A 24 9.17 4.71 -5.80
C LEU A 24 10.07 4.88 -7.01
N GLU A 25 11.11 4.05 -7.09
CA GLU A 25 12.08 4.11 -8.19
C GLU A 25 11.42 3.75 -9.53
N GLU A 26 10.69 2.65 -9.58
CA GLU A 26 10.03 2.17 -10.79
C GLU A 26 9.06 3.20 -11.36
N LYS A 27 8.30 3.87 -10.48
CA LYS A 27 7.26 4.81 -10.89
C LYS A 27 7.73 6.26 -10.92
N GLY A 28 9.00 6.51 -10.59
CA GLY A 28 9.56 7.86 -10.60
C GLY A 28 8.90 8.78 -9.57
N LEU A 29 8.55 8.26 -8.39
CA LEU A 29 7.86 9.00 -7.34
C LEU A 29 8.84 9.47 -6.27
N ALA A 30 8.58 10.65 -5.72
CA ALA A 30 9.33 11.16 -4.58
C ALA A 30 8.66 10.73 -3.28
N ARG A 31 9.45 10.19 -2.35
CA ARG A 31 8.95 9.73 -1.06
C ARG A 31 8.14 10.78 -0.32
N ALA A 32 8.63 12.02 -0.26
CA ALA A 32 7.95 13.11 0.44
C ALA A 32 6.56 13.39 -0.14
N ASP A 33 6.44 13.34 -1.47
CA ASP A 33 5.17 13.56 -2.15
C ASP A 33 4.18 12.44 -1.84
N VAL A 34 4.66 11.19 -1.81
CA VAL A 34 3.82 10.03 -1.46
C VAL A 34 3.31 10.14 -0.03
N ILE A 35 4.19 10.47 0.92
CA ILE A 35 3.81 10.61 2.33
C ILE A 35 2.73 11.68 2.48
N ARG A 36 2.88 12.80 1.79
CA ARG A 36 1.89 13.89 1.80
C ARG A 36 0.56 13.43 1.18
N ALA A 37 0.61 12.82 0.01
CA ALA A 37 -0.60 12.32 -0.67
C ALA A 37 -1.30 11.21 0.12
N ALA A 38 -0.54 10.45 0.91
CA ALA A 38 -1.08 9.41 1.78
C ALA A 38 -1.73 9.97 3.05
N ALA A 39 -1.64 11.28 3.28
CA ALA A 39 -2.13 11.93 4.50
C ALA A 39 -1.50 11.36 5.77
N LEU A 40 -0.23 10.98 5.69
CA LEU A 40 0.52 10.45 6.82
C LEU A 40 1.33 11.54 7.49
N ASN A 41 1.51 11.40 8.81
CA ASN A 41 2.49 12.19 9.53
C ASN A 41 3.86 11.99 8.88
N GLU A 42 4.61 13.07 8.71
CA GLU A 42 5.89 13.06 7.99
C GLU A 42 6.90 12.09 8.61
N THR A 43 7.07 12.18 9.94
CA THR A 43 8.02 11.30 10.65
C THR A 43 7.60 9.84 10.56
N PHE A 44 6.33 9.55 10.80
CA PHE A 44 5.79 8.20 10.72
C PHE A 44 5.94 7.63 9.31
N GLY A 45 5.60 8.42 8.29
CA GLY A 45 5.75 8.01 6.89
C GLY A 45 7.20 7.69 6.55
N TYR A 46 8.14 8.57 6.93
CA TYR A 46 9.56 8.34 6.73
C TYR A 46 10.00 7.02 7.37
N GLN A 47 9.57 6.76 8.61
CA GLN A 47 9.95 5.55 9.34
C GLN A 47 9.43 4.28 8.64
N ILE A 48 8.26 4.34 8.02
CA ILE A 48 7.73 3.20 7.24
C ILE A 48 8.67 2.91 6.05
N PHE A 49 9.06 3.94 5.31
CA PHE A 49 9.94 3.77 4.15
C PHE A 49 11.34 3.32 4.55
N MET A 50 11.77 3.62 5.77
CA MET A 50 13.08 3.18 6.30
C MET A 50 13.03 1.81 6.98
N GLY A 51 11.86 1.19 7.07
CA GLY A 51 11.73 -0.11 7.72
C GLY A 51 11.73 -0.05 9.23
N GLN A 52 11.51 1.13 9.82
CA GLN A 52 11.54 1.35 11.27
C GLN A 52 10.17 1.21 11.92
N ARG A 53 9.11 1.19 11.13
CA ARG A 53 7.72 1.05 11.59
C ARG A 53 6.97 0.10 10.68
N ASN A 54 6.13 -0.75 11.30
CA ASN A 54 5.23 -1.62 10.55
C ASN A 54 3.82 -1.02 10.61
N PRO A 55 3.32 -0.48 9.50
CA PRO A 55 2.03 0.21 9.49
C PRO A 55 0.86 -0.78 9.56
N SER A 56 -0.28 -0.29 10.07
CA SER A 56 -1.54 -1.02 10.03
C SER A 56 -2.04 -1.16 8.58
N ARG A 57 -3.03 -2.03 8.38
CA ARG A 57 -3.61 -2.28 7.06
C ARG A 57 -4.11 -0.99 6.41
N ASN A 58 -4.84 -0.16 7.16
CA ASN A 58 -5.33 1.12 6.63
C ASN A 58 -4.20 2.05 6.22
N LYS A 59 -3.11 2.09 6.98
CA LYS A 59 -1.95 2.92 6.62
C LYS A 59 -1.29 2.44 5.34
N VAL A 60 -1.21 1.13 5.14
CA VAL A 60 -0.71 0.56 3.89
C VAL A 60 -1.62 0.97 2.72
N LEU A 61 -2.93 0.93 2.92
CA LEU A 61 -3.88 1.35 1.88
C LEU A 61 -3.73 2.83 1.55
N GLN A 62 -3.47 3.70 2.55
CA GLN A 62 -3.19 5.11 2.31
C GLN A 62 -2.00 5.27 1.36
N ILE A 63 -0.94 4.51 1.60
CA ILE A 63 0.26 4.53 0.74
C ILE A 63 -0.07 4.00 -0.66
N ALA A 64 -0.85 2.92 -0.76
CA ALA A 64 -1.23 2.34 -2.05
C ALA A 64 -1.94 3.35 -2.94
N PHE A 65 -2.91 4.09 -2.39
CA PHE A 65 -3.61 5.13 -3.14
C PHE A 65 -2.68 6.29 -3.51
N ALA A 66 -1.82 6.69 -2.57
CA ALA A 66 -0.86 7.78 -2.82
C ALA A 66 0.11 7.44 -3.96
N MET A 67 0.52 6.19 -4.05
CA MET A 67 1.44 5.73 -5.09
C MET A 67 0.72 5.30 -6.37
N ARG A 68 -0.61 5.35 -6.38
CA ARG A 68 -1.43 4.97 -7.53
C ARG A 68 -1.18 3.52 -7.96
N LEU A 69 -1.05 2.64 -6.97
CA LEU A 69 -0.82 1.22 -7.21
C LEU A 69 -2.10 0.56 -7.73
N ASN A 70 -1.94 -0.48 -8.54
CA ASN A 70 -3.06 -1.32 -8.94
C ASN A 70 -3.35 -2.37 -7.85
N LEU A 71 -4.38 -3.19 -8.04
CA LEU A 71 -4.78 -4.20 -7.06
C LEU A 71 -3.65 -5.19 -6.75
N ARG A 72 -2.96 -5.67 -7.77
CA ARG A 72 -1.86 -6.64 -7.60
C ARG A 72 -0.73 -6.05 -6.76
N GLU A 73 -0.33 -4.82 -7.08
CA GLU A 73 0.73 -4.12 -6.34
C GLU A 73 0.29 -3.83 -4.91
N THR A 74 -0.96 -3.40 -4.72
CA THR A 74 -1.53 -3.14 -3.40
C THR A 74 -1.50 -4.39 -2.53
N ASN A 75 -1.91 -5.53 -3.08
CA ASN A 75 -1.89 -6.79 -2.33
C ASN A 75 -0.46 -7.20 -1.98
N ARG A 76 0.52 -6.91 -2.84
CA ARG A 76 1.92 -7.19 -2.52
C ARG A 76 2.40 -6.42 -1.31
N ILE A 77 2.10 -5.12 -1.22
CA ILE A 77 2.52 -4.33 -0.05
C ILE A 77 1.70 -4.70 1.19
N LEU A 78 0.44 -5.06 1.05
CA LEU A 78 -0.36 -5.55 2.18
C LEU A 78 0.27 -6.81 2.77
N ARG A 79 0.62 -7.80 1.93
CA ARG A 79 1.26 -9.04 2.39
C ARG A 79 2.61 -8.76 3.02
N ALA A 80 3.41 -7.88 2.44
CA ALA A 80 4.71 -7.51 3.00
C ALA A 80 4.59 -6.88 4.39
N ALA A 81 3.48 -6.19 4.66
CA ALA A 81 3.18 -5.60 5.95
C ALA A 81 2.55 -6.61 6.93
N GLY A 82 2.32 -7.84 6.52
CA GLY A 82 1.66 -8.85 7.35
C GLY A 82 0.14 -8.68 7.42
N ALA A 83 -0.44 -7.93 6.49
CA ALA A 83 -1.88 -7.71 6.43
C ALA A 83 -2.51 -8.61 5.36
N SER A 84 -3.82 -8.80 5.45
CA SER A 84 -4.55 -9.62 4.49
C SER A 84 -4.76 -8.89 3.18
N ASP A 85 -4.79 -9.65 2.08
CA ASP A 85 -5.14 -9.14 0.76
C ASP A 85 -6.54 -8.51 0.77
N LEU A 86 -6.78 -7.63 -0.19
CA LEU A 86 -8.13 -7.16 -0.46
C LEU A 86 -8.95 -8.32 -0.99
N TYR A 87 -10.11 -8.55 -0.37
CA TYR A 87 -10.98 -9.70 -0.66
C TYR A 87 -12.30 -9.22 -1.25
N CYS A 88 -12.58 -9.61 -2.49
CA CYS A 88 -13.73 -9.09 -3.23
C CYS A 88 -15.09 -9.45 -2.61
N LYS A 89 -15.16 -10.46 -1.75
CA LYS A 89 -16.41 -10.83 -1.06
C LYS A 89 -16.61 -10.11 0.26
N ASN A 90 -15.62 -9.33 0.72
CA ASN A 90 -15.79 -8.41 1.83
C ASN A 90 -16.29 -7.08 1.25
N ARG A 91 -17.41 -6.56 1.77
CA ARG A 91 -18.06 -5.37 1.21
C ARG A 91 -17.15 -4.16 1.17
N ARG A 92 -16.46 -3.86 2.25
CA ARG A 92 -15.53 -2.74 2.34
C ARG A 92 -14.38 -2.90 1.33
N ASP A 93 -13.77 -4.08 1.31
CA ASP A 93 -12.68 -4.37 0.39
C ASP A 93 -13.13 -4.29 -1.07
N ALA A 94 -14.34 -4.74 -1.38
CA ALA A 94 -14.89 -4.65 -2.74
C ALA A 94 -14.99 -3.19 -3.21
N ILE A 95 -15.41 -2.28 -2.32
CA ILE A 95 -15.46 -0.85 -2.64
C ILE A 95 -14.04 -0.32 -2.88
N ILE A 96 -13.08 -0.72 -2.06
CA ILE A 96 -11.68 -0.29 -2.20
C ILE A 96 -11.11 -0.80 -3.53
N ILE A 97 -11.37 -2.06 -3.88
CA ILE A 97 -10.94 -2.65 -5.15
C ILE A 97 -11.51 -1.86 -6.33
N PHE A 98 -12.80 -1.55 -6.28
CA PHE A 98 -13.46 -0.74 -7.30
C PHE A 98 -12.77 0.62 -7.45
N CYS A 99 -12.48 1.28 -6.33
CA CYS A 99 -11.84 2.59 -6.34
C CYS A 99 -10.42 2.55 -6.90
N LEU A 100 -9.64 1.51 -6.56
CA LEU A 100 -8.31 1.30 -7.16
C LEU A 100 -8.42 1.13 -8.67
N ASP A 101 -9.37 0.30 -9.11
CA ASP A 101 -9.56 0.02 -10.54
C ASP A 101 -9.95 1.28 -11.31
N LYS A 102 -10.76 2.13 -10.72
CA LYS A 102 -11.19 3.40 -11.33
C LYS A 102 -10.11 4.49 -11.28
N GLY A 103 -9.02 4.25 -10.56
CA GLY A 103 -7.99 5.27 -10.39
C GLY A 103 -8.40 6.41 -9.48
N TYR A 104 -9.37 6.18 -8.58
CA TYR A 104 -9.78 7.19 -7.62
C TYR A 104 -8.66 7.46 -6.62
N ARG A 105 -8.55 8.71 -6.18
CA ARG A 105 -7.60 9.09 -5.15
C ARG A 105 -8.16 8.75 -3.77
N LEU A 106 -7.31 8.89 -2.75
CA LEU A 106 -7.66 8.53 -1.37
C LEU A 106 -8.92 9.26 -0.89
N GLN A 107 -9.00 10.58 -1.12
CA GLN A 107 -10.14 11.38 -0.69
C GLN A 107 -11.45 10.86 -1.29
N LYS A 108 -11.47 10.63 -2.60
CA LYS A 108 -12.66 10.11 -3.29
C LYS A 108 -13.03 8.72 -2.78
N THR A 109 -12.05 7.89 -2.50
CA THR A 109 -12.29 6.55 -1.98
C THR A 109 -12.92 6.61 -0.59
N ASN A 110 -12.43 7.50 0.28
CA ASN A 110 -13.04 7.70 1.59
C ASN A 110 -14.48 8.22 1.49
N GLU A 111 -14.76 9.09 0.53
CA GLU A 111 -16.12 9.57 0.27
C GLU A 111 -17.04 8.41 -0.13
N GLU A 112 -16.57 7.52 -1.00
CA GLU A 112 -17.35 6.36 -1.43
C GLU A 112 -17.57 5.38 -0.27
N LEU A 113 -16.56 5.11 0.53
CA LEU A 113 -16.71 4.27 1.72
C LEU A 113 -17.75 4.85 2.69
N TYR A 114 -17.66 6.14 2.97
CA TYR A 114 -18.61 6.84 3.83
C TYR A 114 -20.04 6.75 3.27
N ARG A 115 -20.19 6.95 1.97
CA ARG A 115 -21.49 6.89 1.29
C ARG A 115 -22.17 5.53 1.46
N PHE A 116 -21.38 4.46 1.50
CA PHE A 116 -21.88 3.10 1.66
C PHE A 116 -21.85 2.60 3.10
N ASP A 117 -21.71 3.50 4.06
CA ASP A 117 -21.68 3.17 5.50
C ASP A 117 -20.55 2.20 5.88
N GLU A 118 -19.44 2.30 5.21
CA GLU A 118 -18.25 1.55 5.55
C GLU A 118 -17.20 2.45 6.20
N GLU A 119 -16.35 1.87 7.05
CA GLU A 119 -15.26 2.59 7.68
C GLU A 119 -14.35 3.18 6.60
N THR A 120 -14.04 4.47 6.70
CA THR A 120 -13.07 5.11 5.82
C THR A 120 -11.66 4.61 6.10
N ILE A 121 -10.74 4.82 5.17
CA ILE A 121 -9.35 4.41 5.33
C ILE A 121 -8.63 5.34 6.33
N CYS A 122 -8.99 6.60 6.32
CA CYS A 122 -8.45 7.59 7.27
C CYS A 122 -9.41 8.75 7.51
#